data_180a68cd1da7db2a71bef6b072295ef3
#
_entry.id   180a68cd1da7db2a71bef6b072295ef3
#
_cell.length_a   1.000
_cell.length_b   1.000
_cell.length_c   1.000
_cell.angle_alpha   90.00
_cell.angle_beta   90.00
_cell.angle_gamma   90.00
#
_symmetry.space_group_name_H-M   'P 1'
#
loop_
_entity.id
_entity.type
_entity.pdbx_description
1 polymer ?
#
loop_
_entity_poly.entity_id
_entity_poly.type
_entity_poly.pdbx_seq_one_letter_code
_entity_poly.pdbx_strand_id
1 'polypeptide(L)'
;MRRLMMLVLAAVLSLAVQGGVVRLAILSDVHVTPGNANEGKLREAVAEINATEVDAVMMTGDLTNEGSDEQLRNVKGILDGITHPLYVIPGNHENNWSQSACKTFNDLWGGDRFVFTVDGLVVIGMNCGPFMKMGEGHIKQEDLLWLDSTLNVMVKPGMQVLSVNHYPILDDLDNYRAYVDILKKYPVITHQCGHYHRWRLYETDGINGVMVRALDMGGDNYGYTLMNIDLDRQWIYVYNKVIGRDPEVMFSYRINTDYYTPELPEEQFSVPNGIVIERVVADNASIFTRVGVDDKNLYFGNSLGYCKAVDKKTGQLRWQYKTDAMLFSRPAVGGKYIVLPTSDKRLVWLDKKNGKPVWQHDADGPYVADGVVKDGILYQGGFKTFQAWDVKRHRLLWHYDSINNYCQAAPVVNGNDVIFGAWDTYLRSLDRRTGALQWQWNNGKSANLYSPGNVVPVVTPERVVIVAPDRVTTAIDRRSGTELWREKNDNKVRESLGCSVDGKVAYAKTMDGELVAMSTGDRYQMLWKVDLGFGYEHAPCIVLEYNGHIYCGSRRGMLAVVNAGSHQLEFTYRLGTSEVNGFELDPASGDIYCSLIEGTIWRISYR
;
A
#
# COMPACT_ATOMS: atom_id res chain seq x y z
N MET A 1 37.50 40.52 -57.79
CA MET A 1 36.66 40.59 -56.60
C MET A 1 36.66 39.22 -55.92
N ARG A 2 37.53 39.04 -54.92
CA ARG A 2 37.66 37.84 -54.12
C ARG A 2 36.76 38.00 -52.88
N ARG A 3 35.76 37.15 -52.70
CA ARG A 3 34.96 37.10 -51.48
C ARG A 3 35.68 36.24 -50.45
N LEU A 4 36.05 36.85 -49.35
CA LEU A 4 36.60 36.21 -48.14
C LEU A 4 35.43 35.60 -47.37
N MET A 5 35.37 34.27 -47.27
CA MET A 5 34.46 33.56 -46.39
C MET A 5 35.10 33.45 -45.00
N MET A 6 34.58 34.19 -44.01
CA MET A 6 34.92 33.99 -42.60
C MET A 6 34.17 32.79 -42.06
N LEU A 7 34.85 31.72 -41.72
CA LEU A 7 34.33 30.64 -40.89
C LEU A 7 34.40 31.12 -39.45
N VAL A 8 33.21 31.30 -38.83
CA VAL A 8 33.09 31.49 -37.40
C VAL A 8 33.04 30.07 -36.78
N LEU A 9 34.12 29.63 -36.16
CA LEU A 9 34.15 28.43 -35.34
C LEU A 9 33.50 28.80 -34.01
N ALA A 10 32.26 28.38 -33.79
CA ALA A 10 31.62 28.43 -32.49
C ALA A 10 32.21 27.30 -31.63
N ALA A 11 33.19 27.65 -30.76
CA ALA A 11 33.64 26.76 -29.70
C ALA A 11 32.51 26.65 -28.68
N VAL A 12 31.81 25.53 -28.69
CA VAL A 12 30.92 25.13 -27.59
C VAL A 12 31.85 24.74 -26.44
N LEU A 13 32.10 25.65 -25.52
CA LEU A 13 32.66 25.33 -24.21
C LEU A 13 31.58 24.50 -23.47
N SER A 14 31.70 23.19 -23.51
CA SER A 14 31.10 22.34 -22.50
C SER A 14 31.77 22.70 -21.16
N LEU A 15 31.08 23.50 -20.35
CA LEU A 15 31.41 23.58 -18.93
C LEU A 15 31.26 22.16 -18.38
N ALA A 16 32.36 21.45 -18.23
CA ALA A 16 32.42 20.24 -17.43
C ALA A 16 31.96 20.64 -16.03
N VAL A 17 30.83 20.08 -15.58
CA VAL A 17 30.45 20.15 -14.18
C VAL A 17 31.63 19.49 -13.44
N GLN A 18 32.41 20.27 -12.70
CA GLN A 18 33.44 19.73 -11.82
C GLN A 18 32.71 19.01 -10.72
N GLY A 19 32.75 17.66 -10.72
CA GLY A 19 32.20 16.84 -9.68
C GLY A 19 33.13 16.93 -8.46
N GLY A 20 32.56 17.20 -7.29
CA GLY A 20 33.24 17.14 -6.01
C GLY A 20 33.01 15.82 -5.28
N VAL A 21 33.33 15.78 -4.01
CA VAL A 21 32.91 14.71 -3.10
C VAL A 21 31.66 15.16 -2.39
N VAL A 22 30.52 14.52 -2.73
CA VAL A 22 29.24 14.73 -2.03
C VAL A 22 29.20 13.90 -0.75
N ARG A 23 28.88 14.53 0.37
CA ARG A 23 28.83 13.92 1.70
C ARG A 23 27.41 13.94 2.23
N LEU A 24 26.84 12.76 2.48
CA LEU A 24 25.47 12.59 2.96
C LEU A 24 25.48 11.89 4.32
N ALA A 25 24.72 12.44 5.29
CA ALA A 25 24.35 11.72 6.51
C ALA A 25 22.98 11.08 6.31
N ILE A 26 22.85 9.81 6.65
CA ILE A 26 21.62 9.03 6.43
C ILE A 26 21.17 8.43 7.75
N LEU A 27 19.98 8.84 8.20
CA LEU A 27 19.22 8.22 9.27
C LEU A 27 18.16 7.30 8.64
N SER A 28 17.99 6.11 9.20
CA SER A 28 16.96 5.16 8.79
C SER A 28 16.49 4.34 10.00
N ASP A 29 15.24 3.88 9.98
CA ASP A 29 14.72 2.93 10.96
C ASP A 29 15.00 3.40 12.41
N VAL A 30 14.59 4.63 12.73
CA VAL A 30 14.86 5.22 14.05
C VAL A 30 13.86 4.77 15.10
N HIS A 31 12.63 4.38 14.71
CA HIS A 31 11.59 3.77 15.56
C HIS A 31 11.39 4.49 16.90
N VAL A 32 11.19 5.79 16.86
CA VAL A 32 11.00 6.61 18.05
C VAL A 32 9.55 6.53 18.54
N THR A 33 9.39 6.24 19.80
CA THR A 33 8.16 6.46 20.57
C THR A 33 8.50 7.40 21.71
N PRO A 34 7.68 8.42 22.03
CA PRO A 34 7.94 9.34 23.14
C PRO A 34 8.35 8.60 24.41
N GLY A 35 9.54 8.91 24.94
CA GLY A 35 10.11 8.31 26.12
C GLY A 35 10.81 6.97 25.93
N ASN A 36 10.91 6.40 24.72
CA ASN A 36 11.72 5.23 24.49
C ASN A 36 13.22 5.57 24.37
N ALA A 37 14.08 4.54 24.44
CA ALA A 37 15.53 4.73 24.37
C ALA A 37 15.98 5.39 23.04
N ASN A 38 15.27 5.13 21.94
CA ASN A 38 15.63 5.65 20.64
C ASN A 38 15.40 7.17 20.52
N GLU A 39 14.51 7.73 21.34
CA GLU A 39 14.35 9.19 21.39
C GLU A 39 15.66 9.90 21.83
N GLY A 40 16.31 9.40 22.90
CA GLY A 40 17.60 9.90 23.36
C GLY A 40 18.69 9.68 22.32
N LYS A 41 18.79 8.47 21.76
CA LYS A 41 19.78 8.12 20.72
C LYS A 41 19.64 8.99 19.47
N LEU A 42 18.42 9.31 19.05
CA LEU A 42 18.18 10.20 17.91
C LEU A 42 18.64 11.63 18.21
N ARG A 43 18.39 12.14 19.41
CA ARG A 43 18.87 13.48 19.82
C ARG A 43 20.40 13.57 19.82
N GLU A 44 21.10 12.51 20.28
CA GLU A 44 22.57 12.45 20.21
C GLU A 44 23.06 12.36 18.77
N ALA A 45 22.40 11.57 17.91
CA ALA A 45 22.73 11.49 16.49
C ALA A 45 22.55 12.85 15.79
N VAL A 46 21.48 13.58 16.06
CA VAL A 46 21.24 14.94 15.54
C VAL A 46 22.34 15.90 15.97
N ALA A 47 22.75 15.86 17.25
CA ALA A 47 23.82 16.73 17.77
C ALA A 47 25.16 16.43 17.07
N GLU A 48 25.49 15.17 16.85
CA GLU A 48 26.74 14.77 16.18
C GLU A 48 26.71 15.06 14.67
N ILE A 49 25.57 14.84 13.99
CA ILE A 49 25.40 15.22 12.58
C ILE A 49 25.61 16.72 12.39
N ASN A 50 25.10 17.57 13.30
CA ASN A 50 25.31 19.01 13.24
C ASN A 50 26.79 19.44 13.41
N ALA A 51 27.62 18.59 14.03
CA ALA A 51 29.06 18.79 14.15
C ALA A 51 29.86 18.13 13.02
N THR A 52 29.23 17.43 12.12
CA THR A 52 29.86 16.71 11.00
C THR A 52 29.71 17.52 9.71
N GLU A 53 30.77 17.61 8.90
CA GLU A 53 30.69 18.27 7.59
C GLU A 53 29.96 17.37 6.59
N VAL A 54 28.69 17.71 6.30
CA VAL A 54 27.84 17.03 5.30
C VAL A 54 27.07 18.04 4.47
N ASP A 55 26.80 17.70 3.22
CA ASP A 55 26.07 18.55 2.29
C ASP A 55 24.55 18.46 2.50
N ALA A 56 24.07 17.29 2.93
CA ALA A 56 22.66 17.06 3.24
C ALA A 56 22.49 15.88 4.22
N VAL A 57 21.31 15.88 4.87
CA VAL A 57 20.85 14.79 5.72
C VAL A 57 19.61 14.17 5.09
N MET A 58 19.56 12.85 5.04
CA MET A 58 18.38 12.10 4.60
C MET A 58 17.84 11.26 5.76
N MET A 59 16.51 11.30 5.94
CA MET A 59 15.79 10.38 6.81
C MET A 59 14.95 9.45 5.92
N THR A 60 15.29 8.17 5.89
CA THR A 60 14.84 7.25 4.85
C THR A 60 13.84 6.20 5.35
N GLY A 61 12.93 6.63 6.21
CA GLY A 61 11.76 5.86 6.64
C GLY A 61 11.89 5.20 8.01
N ASP A 62 10.76 4.69 8.49
CA ASP A 62 10.56 4.11 9.82
C ASP A 62 11.00 5.05 10.94
N LEU A 63 10.39 6.25 10.92
CA LEU A 63 10.64 7.30 11.91
C LEU A 63 10.07 6.92 13.28
N THR A 64 8.97 6.17 13.28
CA THR A 64 8.15 5.86 14.46
C THR A 64 7.87 4.37 14.55
N ASN A 65 7.44 3.89 15.73
CA ASN A 65 7.02 2.49 15.89
C ASN A 65 5.60 2.22 15.38
N GLU A 66 4.69 3.20 15.46
CA GLU A 66 3.26 2.97 15.25
C GLU A 66 2.62 3.95 14.27
N GLY A 67 3.37 4.87 13.67
CA GLY A 67 2.83 5.88 12.75
C GLY A 67 1.75 6.76 13.37
N SER A 68 1.72 6.91 14.70
CA SER A 68 0.75 7.76 15.38
C SER A 68 1.07 9.24 15.18
N ASP A 69 0.04 10.06 15.21
CA ASP A 69 0.17 11.52 15.05
C ASP A 69 1.09 12.13 16.12
N GLU A 70 1.06 11.61 17.34
CA GLU A 70 1.91 12.05 18.44
C GLU A 70 3.37 11.70 18.18
N GLN A 71 3.65 10.43 17.80
CA GLN A 71 5.00 9.97 17.50
C GLN A 71 5.62 10.76 16.33
N LEU A 72 4.84 11.01 15.27
CA LEU A 72 5.29 11.79 14.12
C LEU A 72 5.67 13.23 14.52
N ARG A 73 4.85 13.90 15.32
CA ARG A 73 5.16 15.26 15.81
C ARG A 73 6.37 15.30 16.74
N ASN A 74 6.54 14.27 17.58
CA ASN A 74 7.71 14.15 18.45
C ASN A 74 9.00 14.02 17.63
N VAL A 75 9.04 13.10 16.67
CA VAL A 75 10.20 12.91 15.78
C VAL A 75 10.47 14.17 14.96
N LYS A 76 9.42 14.80 14.41
CA LYS A 76 9.56 16.09 13.70
C LYS A 76 10.26 17.14 14.56
N GLY A 77 9.85 17.29 15.82
CA GLY A 77 10.48 18.24 16.74
C GLY A 77 11.95 17.93 17.05
N ILE A 78 12.38 16.66 16.99
CA ILE A 78 13.80 16.29 17.13
C ILE A 78 14.56 16.59 15.84
N LEU A 79 14.02 16.19 14.69
CA LEU A 79 14.66 16.38 13.38
C LEU A 79 14.76 17.86 12.98
N ASP A 80 13.85 18.73 13.46
CA ASP A 80 13.94 20.18 13.28
C ASP A 80 15.18 20.80 13.95
N GLY A 81 15.86 20.07 14.83
CA GLY A 81 17.17 20.44 15.38
C GLY A 81 18.34 20.24 14.41
N ILE A 82 18.15 19.60 13.27
CA ILE A 82 19.20 19.45 12.23
C ILE A 82 19.43 20.80 11.56
N THR A 83 20.71 21.21 11.48
CA THR A 83 21.12 22.51 10.89
C THR A 83 21.48 22.42 9.41
N HIS A 84 21.67 21.23 8.90
CA HIS A 84 21.91 20.93 7.48
C HIS A 84 20.60 20.79 6.69
N PRO A 85 20.60 20.90 5.35
CA PRO A 85 19.45 20.56 4.54
C PRO A 85 18.95 19.13 4.85
N LEU A 86 17.68 18.98 5.23
CA LEU A 86 17.08 17.72 5.63
C LEU A 86 15.98 17.30 4.64
N TYR A 87 16.05 16.04 4.19
CA TYR A 87 15.09 15.42 3.27
C TYR A 87 14.54 14.13 3.90
N VAL A 88 13.22 13.99 3.91
CA VAL A 88 12.53 12.92 4.65
C VAL A 88 11.55 12.19 3.75
N ILE A 89 11.57 10.86 3.79
CA ILE A 89 10.53 9.99 3.25
C ILE A 89 10.00 9.08 4.35
N PRO A 90 8.73 8.63 4.27
CA PRO A 90 8.17 7.69 5.23
C PRO A 90 8.63 6.26 4.95
N GLY A 91 8.60 5.41 5.98
CA GLY A 91 8.70 3.97 5.89
C GLY A 91 7.34 3.28 6.00
N ASN A 92 7.35 1.95 6.17
CA ASN A 92 6.11 1.19 6.32
C ASN A 92 5.36 1.50 7.62
N HIS A 93 6.05 1.89 8.67
CA HIS A 93 5.41 2.27 9.93
C HIS A 93 4.57 3.55 9.80
N GLU A 94 4.99 4.52 9.02
CA GLU A 94 4.25 5.76 8.77
C GLU A 94 3.10 5.58 7.77
N ASN A 95 3.12 4.53 6.96
CA ASN A 95 2.12 4.28 5.92
C ASN A 95 1.07 3.26 6.35
N ASN A 96 1.48 2.03 6.69
CA ASN A 96 0.56 0.92 6.97
C ASN A 96 -0.11 1.06 8.34
N TRP A 97 0.63 1.56 9.34
CA TRP A 97 0.15 1.79 10.70
C TRP A 97 -0.32 3.22 10.95
N SER A 98 -0.37 4.05 9.93
CA SER A 98 -0.69 5.47 10.06
C SER A 98 -2.03 5.74 10.74
N GLN A 99 -2.01 6.46 11.85
CA GLN A 99 -3.22 6.90 12.57
C GLN A 99 -4.09 7.86 11.73
N SER A 100 -3.48 8.62 10.83
CA SER A 100 -4.15 9.61 9.98
C SER A 100 -4.30 9.17 8.53
N ALA A 101 -4.12 7.88 8.23
CA ALA A 101 -4.10 7.36 6.86
C ALA A 101 -3.11 8.14 5.96
N CYS A 102 -1.87 8.26 6.40
CA CYS A 102 -0.72 8.94 5.77
C CYS A 102 -0.79 10.47 5.73
N LYS A 103 -1.89 11.08 6.20
CA LYS A 103 -2.05 12.54 6.07
C LYS A 103 -1.09 13.35 6.95
N THR A 104 -0.93 13.00 8.22
CA THR A 104 -0.09 13.76 9.15
C THR A 104 1.37 13.81 8.72
N PHE A 105 1.90 12.71 8.15
CA PHE A 105 3.25 12.74 7.59
C PHE A 105 3.36 13.80 6.49
N ASN A 106 2.44 13.78 5.51
CA ASN A 106 2.44 14.73 4.41
C ASN A 106 2.29 16.19 4.88
N ASP A 107 1.46 16.43 5.89
CA ASP A 107 1.28 17.76 6.47
C ASP A 107 2.55 18.28 7.18
N LEU A 108 3.32 17.40 7.84
CA LEU A 108 4.50 17.77 8.61
C LEU A 108 5.74 18.01 7.73
N TRP A 109 5.91 17.25 6.64
CA TRP A 109 7.08 17.35 5.76
C TRP A 109 6.78 17.92 4.37
N GLY A 110 5.52 18.32 4.10
CA GLY A 110 5.11 18.91 2.82
C GLY A 110 4.99 17.92 1.67
N GLY A 111 4.96 16.61 1.98
CA GLY A 111 4.82 15.51 1.02
C GLY A 111 5.60 14.29 1.46
N ASP A 112 5.55 13.24 0.63
CA ASP A 112 6.16 11.95 0.89
C ASP A 112 7.25 11.58 -0.14
N ARG A 113 7.79 12.60 -0.82
CA ARG A 113 8.87 12.47 -1.81
C ARG A 113 9.69 13.76 -1.85
N PHE A 114 10.93 13.65 -2.32
CA PHE A 114 11.82 14.80 -2.46
C PHE A 114 12.72 14.67 -3.69
N VAL A 115 13.25 15.80 -4.13
CA VAL A 115 14.38 15.87 -5.07
C VAL A 115 15.24 17.07 -4.75
N PHE A 116 16.55 16.91 -4.81
CA PHE A 116 17.52 18.00 -4.71
C PHE A 116 18.75 17.73 -5.56
N THR A 117 19.58 18.74 -5.72
CA THR A 117 20.84 18.66 -6.47
C THR A 117 21.98 19.17 -5.61
N VAL A 118 23.11 18.49 -5.65
CA VAL A 118 24.35 18.90 -5.00
C VAL A 118 25.53 18.46 -5.88
N ASP A 119 26.42 19.38 -6.23
CA ASP A 119 27.69 19.14 -6.94
C ASP A 119 27.63 18.15 -8.13
N GLY A 120 26.59 18.26 -8.96
CA GLY A 120 26.41 17.37 -10.11
C GLY A 120 25.68 16.05 -9.81
N LEU A 121 25.27 15.82 -8.57
CA LEU A 121 24.43 14.70 -8.17
C LEU A 121 22.97 15.16 -8.01
N VAL A 122 22.04 14.46 -8.65
CA VAL A 122 20.59 14.54 -8.40
C VAL A 122 20.23 13.45 -7.42
N VAL A 123 19.67 13.81 -6.28
CA VAL A 123 19.16 12.88 -5.28
C VAL A 123 17.64 12.90 -5.30
N ILE A 124 17.01 11.75 -5.50
CA ILE A 124 15.55 11.63 -5.59
C ILE A 124 15.04 10.53 -4.68
N GLY A 125 14.10 10.88 -3.81
CA GLY A 125 13.52 9.97 -2.82
C GLY A 125 12.00 9.89 -2.94
N MET A 126 11.44 8.68 -2.76
CA MET A 126 10.00 8.44 -2.86
C MET A 126 9.51 7.47 -1.81
N ASN A 127 8.24 7.68 -1.43
CA ASN A 127 7.48 6.75 -0.63
C ASN A 127 7.21 5.45 -1.43
N CYS A 128 7.45 4.32 -0.79
CA CYS A 128 7.21 3.00 -1.38
C CYS A 128 6.23 2.14 -0.56
N GLY A 129 5.42 2.74 0.28
CA GLY A 129 4.43 2.02 1.10
C GLY A 129 5.06 1.00 2.06
N PRO A 130 4.38 -0.14 2.35
CA PRO A 130 3.00 -0.44 1.96
C PRO A 130 2.02 0.56 2.56
N PHE A 131 1.04 0.97 1.76
CA PHE A 131 -0.01 1.86 2.25
C PHE A 131 -1.05 1.09 3.07
N MET A 132 -2.03 1.82 3.65
CA MET A 132 -3.11 1.21 4.43
C MET A 132 -3.75 0.03 3.68
N LYS A 133 -3.98 -1.09 4.38
CA LYS A 133 -4.55 -2.35 3.89
C LYS A 133 -3.65 -3.20 2.98
N MET A 134 -2.50 -2.72 2.54
CA MET A 134 -1.55 -3.48 1.74
C MET A 134 -0.66 -4.38 2.60
N GLY A 135 -0.16 -5.46 2.00
CA GLY A 135 0.81 -6.36 2.64
C GLY A 135 2.26 -6.09 2.30
N GLU A 136 2.52 -5.47 1.16
CA GLU A 136 3.85 -5.28 0.58
C GLU A 136 4.03 -3.88 -0.01
N GLY A 137 5.28 -3.50 -0.27
CA GLY A 137 5.61 -2.18 -0.78
C GLY A 137 5.07 -1.92 -2.19
N HIS A 138 4.79 -0.65 -2.47
CA HIS A 138 4.31 -0.16 -3.77
C HIS A 138 4.70 1.30 -3.99
N ILE A 139 5.21 1.63 -5.17
CA ILE A 139 5.42 3.01 -5.59
C ILE A 139 4.17 3.47 -6.35
N LYS A 140 3.55 4.54 -5.87
CA LYS A 140 2.32 5.07 -6.48
C LYS A 140 2.50 5.41 -7.95
N GLN A 141 1.45 5.24 -8.75
CA GLN A 141 1.47 5.51 -10.19
C GLN A 141 1.87 6.97 -10.49
N GLU A 142 1.34 7.93 -9.75
CA GLU A 142 1.70 9.34 -9.88
C GLU A 142 3.15 9.63 -9.50
N ASP A 143 3.74 8.83 -8.62
CA ASP A 143 5.15 8.96 -8.24
C ASP A 143 6.09 8.39 -9.31
N LEU A 144 5.71 7.30 -9.98
CA LEU A 144 6.43 6.81 -11.16
C LEU A 144 6.42 7.85 -12.30
N LEU A 145 5.26 8.46 -12.57
CA LEU A 145 5.15 9.53 -13.57
C LEU A 145 5.97 10.77 -13.17
N TRP A 146 5.93 11.14 -11.89
CA TRP A 146 6.72 12.26 -11.36
C TRP A 146 8.22 11.97 -11.44
N LEU A 147 8.67 10.76 -11.12
CA LEU A 147 10.06 10.32 -11.22
C LEU A 147 10.60 10.55 -12.62
N ASP A 148 9.95 9.98 -13.64
CA ASP A 148 10.40 10.07 -15.04
C ASP A 148 10.42 11.52 -15.51
N SER A 149 9.36 12.28 -15.25
CA SER A 149 9.28 13.69 -15.64
C SER A 149 10.31 14.57 -14.91
N THR A 150 10.55 14.32 -13.63
CA THR A 150 11.50 15.09 -12.82
C THR A 150 12.94 14.83 -13.25
N LEU A 151 13.32 13.56 -13.40
CA LEU A 151 14.67 13.20 -13.85
C LEU A 151 14.94 13.72 -15.27
N ASN A 152 13.95 13.65 -16.17
CA ASN A 152 14.08 14.20 -17.53
C ASN A 152 14.35 15.71 -17.55
N VAL A 153 13.84 16.45 -16.57
CA VAL A 153 14.07 17.90 -16.45
C VAL A 153 15.38 18.22 -15.74
N MET A 154 15.68 17.49 -14.64
CA MET A 154 16.77 17.86 -13.73
C MET A 154 18.13 17.29 -14.14
N VAL A 155 18.18 16.10 -14.72
CA VAL A 155 19.44 15.46 -15.10
C VAL A 155 19.99 16.12 -16.38
N LYS A 156 21.12 16.83 -16.23
CA LYS A 156 21.84 17.46 -17.35
C LYS A 156 23.05 16.60 -17.73
N PRO A 157 23.63 16.81 -18.92
CA PRO A 157 24.86 16.10 -19.32
C PRO A 157 25.95 16.21 -18.25
N GLY A 158 26.52 15.07 -17.85
CA GLY A 158 27.55 14.97 -16.82
C GLY A 158 27.03 14.85 -15.39
N MET A 159 25.73 14.99 -15.14
CA MET A 159 25.14 14.72 -13.83
C MET A 159 24.86 13.24 -13.63
N GLN A 160 24.85 12.81 -12.35
CA GLN A 160 24.52 11.45 -11.93
C GLN A 160 23.34 11.45 -10.96
N VAL A 161 22.73 10.28 -10.72
CA VAL A 161 21.51 10.14 -9.92
C VAL A 161 21.72 9.16 -8.76
N LEU A 162 21.31 9.56 -7.56
CA LEU A 162 21.09 8.69 -6.40
C LEU A 162 19.58 8.54 -6.19
N SER A 163 19.06 7.32 -6.24
CA SER A 163 17.66 7.05 -5.89
C SER A 163 17.53 6.55 -4.46
N VAL A 164 16.42 6.90 -3.79
CA VAL A 164 16.21 6.62 -2.36
C VAL A 164 14.77 6.15 -2.13
N ASN A 165 14.63 5.01 -1.48
CA ASN A 165 13.37 4.50 -0.96
C ASN A 165 13.59 3.91 0.44
N HIS A 166 12.52 3.59 1.16
CA HIS A 166 12.65 2.83 2.40
C HIS A 166 12.93 1.35 2.13
N TYR A 167 12.19 0.73 1.20
CA TYR A 167 12.39 -0.68 0.80
C TYR A 167 13.50 -0.83 -0.25
N PRO A 168 14.16 -2.01 -0.30
CA PRO A 168 15.04 -2.33 -1.44
C PRO A 168 14.22 -2.47 -2.73
N ILE A 169 14.83 -2.19 -3.88
CA ILE A 169 14.21 -2.40 -5.19
C ILE A 169 14.27 -3.87 -5.62
N LEU A 170 13.63 -4.71 -4.82
CA LEU A 170 13.54 -6.17 -4.95
C LEU A 170 12.06 -6.59 -4.85
N ASP A 171 11.84 -7.88 -4.68
CA ASP A 171 10.52 -8.51 -4.60
C ASP A 171 9.59 -7.98 -3.51
N ASP A 172 10.13 -7.27 -2.53
CA ASP A 172 9.34 -6.59 -1.48
C ASP A 172 8.53 -5.37 -1.99
N LEU A 173 8.84 -4.89 -3.20
CA LEU A 173 8.05 -3.93 -3.95
C LEU A 173 7.31 -4.65 -5.08
N ASP A 174 6.00 -4.62 -5.12
CA ASP A 174 5.20 -5.31 -6.13
C ASP A 174 5.50 -4.82 -7.56
N ASN A 175 5.71 -3.51 -7.71
CA ASN A 175 5.95 -2.85 -9.00
C ASN A 175 7.43 -2.38 -9.19
N TYR A 176 8.41 -3.00 -8.49
CA TYR A 176 9.81 -2.57 -8.58
C TYR A 176 10.37 -2.53 -10.01
N ARG A 177 9.89 -3.43 -10.90
CA ARG A 177 10.37 -3.45 -12.29
C ARG A 177 10.00 -2.17 -13.04
N ALA A 178 8.79 -1.64 -12.88
CA ALA A 178 8.39 -0.37 -13.48
C ALA A 178 9.27 0.79 -12.98
N TYR A 179 9.66 0.75 -11.71
CA TYR A 179 10.57 1.72 -11.13
C TYR A 179 11.99 1.60 -11.70
N VAL A 180 12.55 0.40 -11.73
CA VAL A 180 13.88 0.09 -12.28
C VAL A 180 13.96 0.48 -13.77
N ASP A 181 12.92 0.20 -14.57
CA ASP A 181 12.87 0.56 -15.98
C ASP A 181 12.89 2.08 -16.22
N ILE A 182 12.33 2.86 -15.29
CA ILE A 182 12.48 4.31 -15.34
C ILE A 182 13.90 4.72 -14.95
N LEU A 183 14.44 4.18 -13.86
CA LEU A 183 15.77 4.51 -13.38
C LEU A 183 16.87 4.24 -14.43
N LYS A 184 16.78 3.12 -15.15
CA LYS A 184 17.74 2.74 -16.21
C LYS A 184 17.80 3.73 -17.39
N LYS A 185 16.85 4.65 -17.53
CA LYS A 185 16.92 5.72 -18.54
C LYS A 185 17.92 6.83 -18.16
N TYR A 186 18.40 6.84 -16.92
CA TYR A 186 19.21 7.89 -16.34
C TYR A 186 20.50 7.32 -15.72
N PRO A 187 21.57 8.11 -15.54
CA PRO A 187 22.84 7.64 -14.95
C PRO A 187 22.71 7.45 -13.42
N VAL A 188 21.95 6.44 -13.00
CA VAL A 188 21.74 6.09 -11.59
C VAL A 188 22.95 5.33 -11.05
N ILE A 189 23.70 5.93 -10.16
CA ILE A 189 24.96 5.37 -9.62
C ILE A 189 24.73 4.39 -8.47
N THR A 190 23.65 4.56 -7.73
CA THR A 190 23.25 3.64 -6.66
C THR A 190 21.81 3.92 -6.22
N HIS A 191 21.20 2.92 -5.59
CA HIS A 191 19.94 3.03 -4.86
C HIS A 191 20.19 2.82 -3.36
N GLN A 192 19.66 3.71 -2.51
CA GLN A 192 19.80 3.63 -1.05
C GLN A 192 18.45 3.25 -0.41
N CYS A 193 18.47 2.30 0.53
CA CYS A 193 17.29 1.86 1.31
C CYS A 193 17.65 1.53 2.77
N GLY A 194 16.62 1.34 3.61
CA GLY A 194 16.69 0.85 4.99
C GLY A 194 15.93 -0.45 5.18
N HIS A 195 14.91 -0.46 6.07
CA HIS A 195 13.88 -1.46 6.31
C HIS A 195 14.34 -2.72 7.06
N TYR A 196 15.44 -3.36 6.65
CA TYR A 196 15.84 -4.64 7.24
C TYR A 196 16.82 -4.53 8.42
N HIS A 197 17.11 -3.32 8.88
CA HIS A 197 18.01 -3.05 10.01
C HIS A 197 19.38 -3.74 9.89
N ARG A 198 19.90 -3.84 8.67
CA ARG A 198 21.18 -4.53 8.40
C ARG A 198 21.93 -3.92 7.22
N TRP A 199 23.23 -4.07 7.26
CA TRP A 199 24.08 -3.74 6.14
C TRP A 199 23.99 -4.77 5.02
N ARG A 200 23.77 -4.33 3.78
CA ARG A 200 23.77 -5.19 2.61
C ARG A 200 24.06 -4.41 1.33
N LEU A 201 24.97 -4.94 0.49
CA LEU A 201 25.02 -4.58 -0.91
C LEU A 201 24.18 -5.57 -1.71
N TYR A 202 23.48 -5.07 -2.70
CA TYR A 202 22.70 -5.88 -3.66
C TYR A 202 22.73 -5.21 -5.03
N GLU A 203 22.23 -5.87 -6.03
CA GLU A 203 22.12 -5.36 -7.39
C GLU A 203 20.74 -5.70 -7.95
N THR A 204 20.20 -4.80 -8.76
CA THR A 204 18.98 -5.05 -9.53
C THR A 204 19.18 -4.50 -10.94
N ASP A 205 19.23 -5.39 -11.93
CA ASP A 205 19.38 -5.06 -13.36
C ASP A 205 20.61 -4.16 -13.68
N GLY A 206 21.70 -4.32 -12.93
CA GLY A 206 22.92 -3.50 -13.04
C GLY A 206 22.94 -2.25 -12.14
N ILE A 207 21.84 -1.92 -11.46
CA ILE A 207 21.80 -0.83 -10.47
C ILE A 207 22.32 -1.37 -9.13
N ASN A 208 23.43 -0.82 -8.65
CA ASN A 208 23.92 -1.12 -7.31
C ASN A 208 22.95 -0.60 -6.25
N GLY A 209 22.61 -1.44 -5.28
CA GLY A 209 21.79 -1.08 -4.13
C GLY A 209 22.59 -1.17 -2.83
N VAL A 210 22.40 -0.20 -1.94
CA VAL A 210 22.97 -0.20 -0.60
C VAL A 210 21.86 -0.08 0.45
N MET A 211 21.77 -1.11 1.28
CA MET A 211 20.93 -1.12 2.46
C MET A 211 21.76 -0.63 3.65
N VAL A 212 21.25 0.35 4.36
CA VAL A 212 21.96 1.01 5.45
C VAL A 212 21.47 0.52 6.82
N ARG A 213 22.19 0.89 7.85
CA ARG A 213 21.87 0.56 9.24
C ARG A 213 20.61 1.24 9.74
N ALA A 214 19.95 0.63 10.73
CA ALA A 214 19.03 1.32 11.62
C ALA A 214 19.79 2.25 12.60
N LEU A 215 19.05 3.20 13.21
CA LEU A 215 19.60 4.03 14.30
C LEU A 215 20.19 3.16 15.40
N ASP A 216 19.47 2.16 15.85
CA ASP A 216 19.87 1.22 16.92
C ASP A 216 20.13 -0.17 16.35
N MET A 217 21.38 -0.63 16.47
CA MET A 217 21.81 -1.98 16.09
C MET A 217 22.04 -2.89 17.30
N GLY A 218 21.62 -2.45 18.49
CA GLY A 218 21.73 -3.15 19.75
C GLY A 218 22.96 -2.76 20.59
N GLY A 219 22.78 -2.76 21.90
CA GLY A 219 23.81 -2.35 22.87
C GLY A 219 24.25 -0.90 22.67
N ASP A 220 25.56 -0.67 22.67
CA ASP A 220 26.15 0.66 22.43
C ASP A 220 26.38 0.97 20.92
N ASN A 221 25.80 0.15 20.03
CA ASN A 221 25.94 0.31 18.59
C ASN A 221 24.75 1.09 18.00
N TYR A 222 24.61 2.38 18.36
CA TYR A 222 23.65 3.29 17.75
C TYR A 222 24.34 4.44 17.00
N GLY A 223 23.71 4.94 15.96
CA GLY A 223 24.29 5.97 15.10
C GLY A 223 23.60 6.06 13.73
N TYR A 224 24.37 6.48 12.74
CA TYR A 224 23.87 6.75 11.40
C TYR A 224 24.87 6.29 10.32
N THR A 225 24.49 6.41 9.08
CA THR A 225 25.35 6.13 7.93
C THR A 225 25.96 7.43 7.39
N LEU A 226 27.24 7.44 7.08
CA LEU A 226 27.83 8.45 6.21
C LEU A 226 28.07 7.85 4.83
N MET A 227 27.72 8.60 3.79
CA MET A 227 27.97 8.20 2.40
C MET A 227 28.74 9.31 1.70
N ASN A 228 29.95 8.99 1.25
CA ASN A 228 30.78 9.89 0.46
C ASN A 228 30.79 9.40 -0.99
N ILE A 229 30.35 10.26 -1.91
CA ILE A 229 30.26 9.99 -3.34
C ILE A 229 31.31 10.85 -4.04
N ASP A 230 32.43 10.24 -4.44
CA ASP A 230 33.49 10.89 -5.18
C ASP A 230 33.19 10.81 -6.68
N LEU A 231 32.59 11.87 -7.19
CA LEU A 231 32.15 11.95 -8.59
C LEU A 231 33.34 12.07 -9.55
N ASP A 232 34.52 12.58 -9.09
CA ASP A 232 35.73 12.67 -9.91
C ASP A 232 36.40 11.31 -10.06
N ARG A 233 36.52 10.56 -8.95
CA ARG A 233 37.14 9.23 -8.96
C ARG A 233 36.15 8.12 -9.32
N GLN A 234 34.87 8.41 -9.39
CA GLN A 234 33.79 7.46 -9.64
C GLN A 234 33.74 6.35 -8.59
N TRP A 235 33.76 6.72 -7.29
CA TRP A 235 33.70 5.81 -6.15
C TRP A 235 32.68 6.26 -5.13
N ILE A 236 32.03 5.27 -4.49
CA ILE A 236 31.13 5.46 -3.36
C ILE A 236 31.76 4.77 -2.14
N TYR A 237 31.81 5.49 -1.02
CA TYR A 237 32.24 4.99 0.29
C TYR A 237 31.09 5.11 1.27
N VAL A 238 30.71 3.99 1.90
CA VAL A 238 29.65 3.91 2.89
C VAL A 238 30.25 3.56 4.23
N TYR A 239 30.00 4.39 5.23
CA TYR A 239 30.58 4.26 6.55
C TYR A 239 29.51 3.98 7.60
N ASN A 240 29.86 3.11 8.56
CA ASN A 240 29.15 2.98 9.82
C ASN A 240 29.65 4.08 10.77
N LYS A 241 28.78 5.01 11.13
CA LYS A 241 29.07 6.05 12.12
C LYS A 241 28.33 5.75 13.41
N VAL A 242 29.03 5.12 14.37
CA VAL A 242 28.56 4.93 15.74
C VAL A 242 28.83 6.22 16.51
N ILE A 243 27.85 6.68 17.31
CA ILE A 243 27.96 7.89 18.10
C ILE A 243 29.19 7.84 19.01
N GLY A 244 29.98 8.91 19.02
CA GLY A 244 31.22 9.05 19.77
C GLY A 244 32.41 8.22 19.27
N ARG A 245 32.32 7.58 18.10
CA ARG A 245 33.43 6.80 17.48
C ARG A 245 33.75 7.31 16.10
N ASP A 246 34.96 7.03 15.64
CA ASP A 246 35.37 7.34 14.26
C ASP A 246 34.54 6.53 13.25
N PRO A 247 34.26 7.06 12.05
CA PRO A 247 33.57 6.33 11.00
C PRO A 247 34.36 5.11 10.53
N GLU A 248 33.72 3.96 10.40
CA GLU A 248 34.28 2.72 9.87
C GLU A 248 33.72 2.44 8.47
N VAL A 249 34.59 2.16 7.50
CA VAL A 249 34.18 1.80 6.14
C VAL A 249 33.47 0.44 6.16
N MET A 250 32.19 0.44 5.79
CA MET A 250 31.39 -0.79 5.60
C MET A 250 31.47 -1.30 4.18
N PHE A 251 31.35 -0.37 3.21
CA PHE A 251 31.40 -0.69 1.79
C PHE A 251 32.17 0.38 1.03
N SER A 252 32.90 -0.04 0.00
CA SER A 252 33.38 0.86 -1.03
C SER A 252 33.29 0.16 -2.38
N TYR A 253 32.75 0.86 -3.37
CA TYR A 253 32.58 0.30 -4.71
C TYR A 253 32.66 1.39 -5.78
N ARG A 254 33.04 0.95 -6.97
CA ARG A 254 33.13 1.83 -8.13
C ARG A 254 31.72 2.11 -8.66
N ILE A 255 31.49 3.35 -9.06
CA ILE A 255 30.28 3.74 -9.76
C ILE A 255 30.20 2.99 -11.09
N ASN A 256 29.08 2.38 -11.34
CA ASN A 256 28.75 1.69 -12.58
C ASN A 256 27.35 2.12 -13.02
N THR A 257 27.18 2.36 -14.30
CA THR A 257 25.91 2.68 -14.96
C THR A 257 25.63 1.76 -16.16
N ASP A 258 26.27 0.59 -16.17
CA ASP A 258 26.05 -0.45 -17.17
C ASP A 258 24.84 -1.32 -16.75
N TYR A 259 23.66 -0.89 -17.16
CA TYR A 259 22.42 -1.60 -16.84
C TYR A 259 22.10 -2.68 -17.88
N TYR A 260 21.38 -3.69 -17.45
CA TYR A 260 20.85 -4.71 -18.34
C TYR A 260 19.36 -4.91 -18.11
N THR A 261 18.70 -5.56 -19.05
CA THR A 261 17.32 -6.02 -18.89
C THR A 261 17.34 -7.52 -18.85
N PRO A 262 16.91 -8.16 -17.75
CA PRO A 262 16.89 -9.60 -17.66
C PRO A 262 15.90 -10.18 -18.70
N GLU A 263 16.28 -11.29 -19.32
CA GLU A 263 15.34 -12.08 -20.11
C GLU A 263 14.30 -12.69 -19.16
N LEU A 264 13.06 -12.27 -19.29
CA LEU A 264 11.94 -12.86 -18.56
C LEU A 264 11.29 -13.91 -19.45
N PRO A 265 10.83 -15.04 -18.88
CA PRO A 265 10.02 -16.01 -19.62
C PRO A 265 8.81 -15.29 -20.24
N GLU A 266 8.55 -15.58 -21.52
CA GLU A 266 7.35 -15.09 -22.18
C GLU A 266 6.12 -15.73 -21.52
N GLU A 267 5.28 -14.92 -20.93
CA GLU A 267 4.03 -15.39 -20.32
C GLU A 267 2.98 -15.60 -21.41
N GLN A 268 2.49 -16.81 -21.54
CA GLN A 268 1.41 -17.15 -22.47
C GLN A 268 0.13 -17.39 -21.69
N PHE A 269 -0.87 -16.57 -21.95
CA PHE A 269 -2.19 -16.70 -21.33
C PHE A 269 -3.21 -17.16 -22.36
N SER A 270 -3.94 -18.22 -22.01
CA SER A 270 -5.06 -18.72 -22.81
C SER A 270 -6.35 -18.51 -22.04
N VAL A 271 -7.17 -17.58 -22.52
CA VAL A 271 -8.49 -17.33 -21.94
C VAL A 271 -9.51 -18.21 -22.66
N PRO A 272 -10.35 -18.97 -21.94
CA PRO A 272 -11.38 -19.81 -22.55
C PRO A 272 -12.34 -19.03 -23.44
N ASN A 273 -12.83 -19.70 -24.50
CA ASN A 273 -13.84 -19.10 -25.38
C ASN A 273 -15.08 -18.63 -24.60
N GLY A 274 -15.60 -17.47 -24.96
CA GLY A 274 -16.75 -16.87 -24.28
C GLY A 274 -16.40 -15.99 -23.09
N ILE A 275 -15.12 -15.89 -22.71
CA ILE A 275 -14.66 -14.95 -21.67
C ILE A 275 -13.95 -13.77 -22.36
N VAL A 276 -14.32 -12.56 -21.97
CA VAL A 276 -13.66 -11.32 -22.43
C VAL A 276 -13.10 -10.60 -21.23
N ILE A 277 -11.80 -10.32 -21.26
CA ILE A 277 -11.08 -9.55 -20.24
C ILE A 277 -10.59 -8.26 -20.91
N GLU A 278 -11.03 -7.12 -20.41
CA GLU A 278 -10.64 -5.84 -21.01
C GLU A 278 -10.39 -4.77 -19.94
N ARG A 279 -9.42 -3.91 -20.18
CA ARG A 279 -9.15 -2.75 -19.34
C ARG A 279 -10.11 -1.62 -19.67
N VAL A 280 -10.93 -1.22 -18.69
CA VAL A 280 -11.93 -0.15 -18.83
C VAL A 280 -11.37 1.21 -18.42
N VAL A 281 -10.49 1.22 -17.39
CA VAL A 281 -9.90 2.47 -16.85
C VAL A 281 -8.38 2.35 -16.81
N ALA A 282 -7.71 3.45 -17.15
CA ALA A 282 -6.31 3.72 -16.81
C ALA A 282 -6.24 5.14 -16.22
N ASP A 283 -5.95 5.21 -14.92
CA ASP A 283 -5.78 6.47 -14.18
C ASP A 283 -4.30 6.82 -14.03
N ASN A 284 -3.98 8.10 -13.92
CA ASN A 284 -2.61 8.57 -13.68
C ASN A 284 -2.23 8.55 -12.19
N ALA A 285 -3.07 7.96 -11.34
CA ALA A 285 -2.86 7.83 -9.90
C ALA A 285 -3.22 6.42 -9.45
N SER A 286 -2.60 5.96 -8.37
CA SER A 286 -2.89 4.66 -7.79
C SER A 286 -4.32 4.56 -7.27
N ILE A 287 -4.95 3.40 -7.46
CA ILE A 287 -6.31 3.11 -6.99
C ILE A 287 -6.20 2.12 -5.83
N PHE A 288 -6.38 2.60 -4.58
CA PHE A 288 -6.37 1.75 -3.39
C PHE A 288 -7.76 1.22 -2.99
N THR A 289 -8.79 1.58 -3.76
CA THR A 289 -10.17 1.21 -3.46
C THR A 289 -10.66 0.09 -4.37
N ARG A 290 -11.52 -0.76 -3.85
CA ARG A 290 -12.40 -1.55 -4.70
C ARG A 290 -13.36 -0.63 -5.45
N VAL A 291 -14.05 -1.17 -6.45
CA VAL A 291 -14.95 -0.40 -7.33
C VAL A 291 -16.37 -0.44 -6.79
N GLY A 292 -17.05 0.71 -6.70
CA GLY A 292 -18.51 0.76 -6.57
C GLY A 292 -19.14 0.65 -7.97
N VAL A 293 -20.21 -0.11 -8.10
CA VAL A 293 -20.88 -0.36 -9.39
C VAL A 293 -22.36 -0.01 -9.31
N ASP A 294 -22.89 0.65 -10.37
CA ASP A 294 -24.34 0.75 -10.59
C ASP A 294 -24.71 0.39 -12.05
N ASP A 295 -25.94 0.68 -12.44
CA ASP A 295 -26.45 0.33 -13.78
C ASP A 295 -25.60 0.92 -14.93
N LYS A 296 -24.92 2.05 -14.73
CA LYS A 296 -24.25 2.83 -15.78
C LYS A 296 -22.78 3.10 -15.51
N ASN A 297 -22.38 3.21 -14.25
CA ASN A 297 -21.08 3.77 -13.88
C ASN A 297 -20.33 2.86 -12.92
N LEU A 298 -19.00 3.06 -12.94
CA LEU A 298 -18.07 2.63 -11.90
C LEU A 298 -17.67 3.85 -11.07
N TYR A 299 -17.45 3.62 -9.77
CA TYR A 299 -17.03 4.64 -8.80
C TYR A 299 -15.80 4.14 -8.07
N PHE A 300 -14.75 4.95 -8.01
CA PHE A 300 -13.51 4.61 -7.33
C PHE A 300 -12.82 5.83 -6.74
N GLY A 301 -11.96 5.60 -5.76
CA GLY A 301 -11.09 6.61 -5.19
C GLY A 301 -9.63 6.36 -5.59
N ASN A 302 -8.83 7.41 -5.68
CA ASN A 302 -7.41 7.28 -5.97
C ASN A 302 -6.49 7.95 -4.93
N SER A 303 -5.19 7.71 -5.04
CA SER A 303 -4.14 8.24 -4.17
C SER A 303 -4.01 9.77 -4.18
N LEU A 304 -4.43 10.42 -5.27
CA LEU A 304 -4.51 11.87 -5.33
C LEU A 304 -5.77 12.43 -4.64
N GLY A 305 -6.62 11.60 -4.03
CA GLY A 305 -7.82 12.03 -3.33
C GLY A 305 -9.01 12.37 -4.24
N TYR A 306 -9.00 11.91 -5.50
CA TYR A 306 -10.17 12.04 -6.36
C TYR A 306 -11.10 10.84 -6.22
N CYS A 307 -12.37 11.09 -5.93
CA CYS A 307 -13.45 10.16 -6.20
C CYS A 307 -13.94 10.39 -7.62
N LYS A 308 -13.91 9.37 -8.45
CA LYS A 308 -14.28 9.45 -9.87
C LYS A 308 -15.47 8.56 -10.17
N ALA A 309 -16.35 9.04 -11.05
CA ALA A 309 -17.38 8.23 -11.70
C ALA A 309 -17.04 8.15 -13.19
N VAL A 310 -17.01 6.94 -13.72
CA VAL A 310 -16.78 6.68 -15.14
C VAL A 310 -17.89 5.81 -15.71
N ASP A 311 -18.17 5.94 -16.99
CA ASP A 311 -19.06 5.02 -17.69
C ASP A 311 -18.49 3.60 -17.66
N LYS A 312 -19.25 2.62 -17.18
CA LYS A 312 -18.75 1.25 -16.94
C LYS A 312 -18.40 0.46 -18.21
N LYS A 313 -18.86 0.91 -19.38
CA LYS A 313 -18.58 0.26 -20.65
C LYS A 313 -17.38 0.89 -21.38
N THR A 314 -17.29 2.22 -21.32
CA THR A 314 -16.31 2.98 -22.12
C THR A 314 -15.16 3.53 -21.29
N GLY A 315 -15.25 3.52 -19.95
CA GLY A 315 -14.27 4.16 -19.07
C GLY A 315 -14.31 5.69 -19.10
N GLN A 316 -15.21 6.31 -19.87
CA GLN A 316 -15.28 7.76 -20.02
C GLN A 316 -15.65 8.42 -18.68
N LEU A 317 -14.83 9.41 -18.27
CA LEU A 317 -15.09 10.19 -17.05
C LEU A 317 -16.44 10.92 -17.14
N ARG A 318 -17.29 10.74 -16.14
CA ARG A 318 -18.57 11.45 -15.98
C ARG A 318 -18.43 12.65 -15.06
N TRP A 319 -17.80 12.45 -13.91
CA TRP A 319 -17.49 13.49 -12.94
C TRP A 319 -16.38 13.03 -11.99
N GLN A 320 -15.80 14.00 -11.29
CA GLN A 320 -14.85 13.75 -10.19
C GLN A 320 -15.08 14.73 -9.04
N TYR A 321 -14.78 14.27 -7.83
CA TYR A 321 -14.80 15.06 -6.60
C TYR A 321 -13.47 14.94 -5.88
N LYS A 322 -12.89 16.07 -5.42
CA LYS A 322 -11.57 16.13 -4.78
C LYS A 322 -11.71 16.20 -3.25
N THR A 323 -10.91 15.40 -2.55
CA THR A 323 -10.70 15.42 -1.09
C THR A 323 -9.27 15.84 -0.76
N ASP A 324 -8.97 16.09 0.51
CA ASP A 324 -7.65 16.59 0.95
C ASP A 324 -6.69 15.46 1.38
N ALA A 325 -7.05 14.19 1.12
CA ALA A 325 -6.23 13.02 1.43
C ALA A 325 -6.44 11.90 0.43
N MET A 326 -5.54 10.92 0.40
CA MET A 326 -5.68 9.66 -0.36
C MET A 326 -6.97 8.94 0.03
N LEU A 327 -7.59 8.23 -0.91
CA LEU A 327 -8.82 7.46 -0.67
C LEU A 327 -8.51 5.97 -0.61
N PHE A 328 -8.89 5.34 0.49
CA PHE A 328 -8.73 3.90 0.74
C PHE A 328 -10.06 3.13 0.81
N SER A 329 -11.15 3.83 1.00
CA SER A 329 -12.50 3.25 1.10
C SER A 329 -13.21 3.25 -0.23
N ARG A 330 -13.88 2.15 -0.55
CA ARG A 330 -14.75 2.06 -1.71
C ARG A 330 -15.88 3.09 -1.61
N PRO A 331 -16.16 3.90 -2.66
CA PRO A 331 -17.36 4.73 -2.71
C PRO A 331 -18.62 3.86 -2.63
N ALA A 332 -19.46 4.08 -1.62
CA ALA A 332 -20.64 3.27 -1.36
C ALA A 332 -21.85 3.77 -2.16
N VAL A 333 -22.38 2.92 -3.04
CA VAL A 333 -23.52 3.26 -3.89
C VAL A 333 -24.83 3.11 -3.12
N GLY A 334 -25.57 4.21 -2.92
CA GLY A 334 -26.81 4.22 -2.15
C GLY A 334 -27.92 5.06 -2.79
N GLY A 335 -28.81 4.43 -3.57
CA GLY A 335 -29.92 5.11 -4.24
C GLY A 335 -29.46 6.20 -5.21
N LYS A 336 -29.76 7.47 -4.92
CA LYS A 336 -29.32 8.62 -5.73
C LYS A 336 -27.99 9.24 -5.28
N TYR A 337 -27.34 8.65 -4.29
CA TYR A 337 -26.11 9.15 -3.72
C TYR A 337 -24.96 8.16 -3.87
N ILE A 338 -23.76 8.70 -3.91
CA ILE A 338 -22.52 8.03 -3.55
C ILE A 338 -22.14 8.54 -2.17
N VAL A 339 -22.03 7.64 -1.19
CA VAL A 339 -21.47 8.01 0.11
C VAL A 339 -19.98 7.69 0.07
N LEU A 340 -19.15 8.70 0.23
CA LEU A 340 -17.71 8.63 0.16
C LEU A 340 -17.12 8.71 1.56
N PRO A 341 -16.59 7.60 2.11
CA PRO A 341 -15.78 7.63 3.31
C PRO A 341 -14.39 8.16 2.96
N THR A 342 -13.87 9.13 3.71
CA THR A 342 -12.63 9.81 3.36
C THR A 342 -11.57 9.70 4.46
N SER A 343 -10.30 9.69 4.06
CA SER A 343 -9.17 9.69 4.99
C SER A 343 -8.95 11.06 5.64
N ASP A 344 -9.52 12.12 5.09
CA ASP A 344 -9.56 13.45 5.71
C ASP A 344 -10.71 13.63 6.72
N LYS A 345 -11.17 12.51 7.32
CA LYS A 345 -12.12 12.46 8.43
C LYS A 345 -13.54 12.91 8.11
N ARG A 346 -14.04 12.60 6.90
CA ARG A 346 -15.41 12.95 6.49
C ARG A 346 -16.16 11.75 5.91
N LEU A 347 -17.47 11.72 6.08
CA LEU A 347 -18.41 11.01 5.22
C LEU A 347 -19.08 12.05 4.33
N VAL A 348 -18.92 11.93 3.03
CA VAL A 348 -19.47 12.90 2.07
C VAL A 348 -20.52 12.24 1.19
N TRP A 349 -21.73 12.83 1.15
CA TRP A 349 -22.79 12.42 0.24
C TRP A 349 -22.68 13.22 -1.06
N LEU A 350 -22.37 12.52 -2.15
CA LEU A 350 -22.29 13.10 -3.48
C LEU A 350 -23.55 12.76 -4.27
N ASP A 351 -24.11 13.73 -5.00
CA ASP A 351 -25.14 13.45 -5.99
C ASP A 351 -24.57 12.53 -7.08
N LYS A 352 -25.18 11.37 -7.26
CA LYS A 352 -24.68 10.31 -8.16
C LYS A 352 -24.57 10.74 -9.62
N LYS A 353 -25.37 11.73 -10.07
CA LYS A 353 -25.41 12.19 -11.46
C LYS A 353 -24.25 13.11 -11.83
N ASN A 354 -23.82 13.94 -10.89
CA ASN A 354 -22.89 15.04 -11.19
C ASN A 354 -21.71 15.18 -10.20
N GLY A 355 -21.63 14.33 -9.16
CA GLY A 355 -20.55 14.33 -8.17
C GLY A 355 -20.54 15.54 -7.23
N LYS A 356 -21.59 16.38 -7.22
CA LYS A 356 -21.66 17.51 -6.31
C LYS A 356 -21.95 17.05 -4.88
N PRO A 357 -21.22 17.57 -3.88
CA PRO A 357 -21.52 17.27 -2.48
C PRO A 357 -22.88 17.89 -2.11
N VAL A 358 -23.72 17.09 -1.46
CA VAL A 358 -25.05 17.52 -1.00
C VAL A 358 -25.12 17.57 0.52
N TRP A 359 -24.31 16.79 1.20
CA TRP A 359 -24.21 16.76 2.65
C TRP A 359 -22.89 16.09 3.06
N GLN A 360 -22.39 16.41 4.27
CA GLN A 360 -21.23 15.74 4.87
C GLN A 360 -21.40 15.61 6.38
N HIS A 361 -20.67 14.66 6.94
CA HIS A 361 -20.43 14.49 8.36
C HIS A 361 -18.93 14.54 8.64
N ASP A 362 -18.52 15.40 9.56
CA ASP A 362 -17.14 15.45 10.02
C ASP A 362 -16.96 14.46 11.18
N ALA A 363 -15.93 13.64 11.12
CA ALA A 363 -15.62 12.59 12.08
C ALA A 363 -14.33 12.89 12.87
N ASP A 364 -14.16 12.23 14.01
CA ASP A 364 -12.95 12.36 14.83
C ASP A 364 -11.72 11.67 14.20
N GLY A 365 -11.95 10.66 13.37
CA GLY A 365 -10.90 9.87 12.73
C GLY A 365 -11.18 9.55 11.26
N PRO A 366 -10.14 9.11 10.52
CA PRO A 366 -10.26 8.77 9.11
C PRO A 366 -11.06 7.48 8.88
N TYR A 367 -11.65 7.38 7.69
CA TYR A 367 -12.30 6.19 7.20
C TYR A 367 -11.41 5.50 6.15
N VAL A 368 -11.11 4.22 6.38
CA VAL A 368 -10.33 3.38 5.46
C VAL A 368 -11.06 2.07 5.12
N ALA A 369 -12.06 1.68 5.92
CA ALA A 369 -12.90 0.52 5.64
C ALA A 369 -13.87 0.79 4.50
N ASP A 370 -14.14 -0.24 3.69
CA ASP A 370 -15.22 -0.17 2.72
C ASP A 370 -16.57 -0.20 3.42
N GLY A 371 -17.41 0.78 3.14
CA GLY A 371 -18.78 0.81 3.63
C GLY A 371 -19.70 -0.16 2.87
N VAL A 372 -20.70 -0.71 3.56
CA VAL A 372 -21.73 -1.57 2.97
C VAL A 372 -23.09 -0.90 3.07
N VAL A 373 -23.74 -0.69 1.91
CA VAL A 373 -25.13 -0.21 1.87
C VAL A 373 -26.07 -1.40 1.71
N LYS A 374 -26.96 -1.57 2.67
CA LYS A 374 -28.01 -2.60 2.62
C LYS A 374 -29.35 -2.00 3.10
N ASP A 375 -30.41 -2.19 2.32
CA ASP A 375 -31.75 -1.66 2.59
C ASP A 375 -31.77 -0.14 2.85
N GLY A 376 -30.93 0.62 2.14
CA GLY A 376 -30.83 2.06 2.26
C GLY A 376 -30.06 2.57 3.48
N ILE A 377 -29.43 1.68 4.23
CA ILE A 377 -28.59 1.97 5.40
C ILE A 377 -27.14 1.69 5.05
N LEU A 378 -26.25 2.66 5.27
CA LEU A 378 -24.80 2.50 5.21
C LEU A 378 -24.29 2.00 6.57
N TYR A 379 -23.50 0.94 6.57
CA TYR A 379 -22.74 0.42 7.70
C TYR A 379 -21.26 0.70 7.45
N GLN A 380 -20.65 1.54 8.30
CA GLN A 380 -19.31 2.08 8.06
C GLN A 380 -18.41 1.94 9.29
N GLY A 381 -17.33 1.22 9.14
CA GLY A 381 -16.22 1.21 10.09
C GLY A 381 -15.26 2.37 9.88
N GLY A 382 -14.69 2.88 10.97
CA GLY A 382 -13.70 3.96 10.96
C GLY A 382 -12.62 3.76 12.01
N PHE A 383 -11.86 4.81 12.29
CA PHE A 383 -10.93 4.82 13.40
C PHE A 383 -11.68 4.99 14.72
N LYS A 384 -11.64 3.98 15.59
CA LYS A 384 -12.29 3.93 16.91
C LYS A 384 -13.81 4.05 16.89
N THR A 385 -14.46 3.83 15.78
CA THR A 385 -15.92 3.93 15.66
C THR A 385 -16.50 2.99 14.61
N PHE A 386 -17.75 2.61 14.80
CA PHE A 386 -18.56 1.94 13.79
C PHE A 386 -19.95 2.59 13.77
N GLN A 387 -20.48 2.89 12.58
CA GLN A 387 -21.68 3.73 12.43
C GLN A 387 -22.67 3.14 11.44
N ALA A 388 -23.98 3.39 11.67
CA ALA A 388 -25.03 3.13 10.70
C ALA A 388 -25.78 4.43 10.35
N TRP A 389 -25.94 4.67 9.04
CA TRP A 389 -26.52 5.89 8.52
C TRP A 389 -27.71 5.61 7.57
N ASP A 390 -28.82 6.31 7.75
CA ASP A 390 -29.87 6.39 6.72
C ASP A 390 -29.34 7.21 5.55
N VAL A 391 -29.05 6.54 4.44
CA VAL A 391 -28.43 7.18 3.27
C VAL A 391 -29.32 8.26 2.67
N LYS A 392 -30.64 8.02 2.63
CA LYS A 392 -31.62 8.95 2.03
C LYS A 392 -31.85 10.19 2.88
N ARG A 393 -31.87 10.03 4.22
CA ARG A 393 -32.16 11.12 5.17
C ARG A 393 -30.91 11.79 5.72
N HIS A 394 -29.71 11.30 5.37
CA HIS A 394 -28.42 11.77 5.89
C HIS A 394 -28.38 11.77 7.44
N ARG A 395 -28.96 10.72 8.04
CA ARG A 395 -29.15 10.66 9.48
C ARG A 395 -28.41 9.48 10.08
N LEU A 396 -27.61 9.77 11.12
CA LEU A 396 -27.03 8.73 11.97
C LEU A 396 -28.18 7.99 12.69
N LEU A 397 -28.19 6.66 12.56
CA LEU A 397 -29.14 5.78 13.23
C LEU A 397 -28.61 5.32 14.57
N TRP A 398 -27.36 4.88 14.57
CA TRP A 398 -26.62 4.49 15.76
C TRP A 398 -25.11 4.53 15.50
N HIS A 399 -24.32 4.58 16.59
CA HIS A 399 -22.87 4.42 16.57
C HIS A 399 -22.43 3.48 17.69
N TYR A 400 -21.24 2.89 17.52
CA TYR A 400 -20.58 2.02 18.48
C TYR A 400 -19.10 2.44 18.57
N ASP A 401 -18.66 2.92 19.76
CA ASP A 401 -17.34 3.53 19.97
C ASP A 401 -16.42 2.70 20.88
N SER A 402 -16.84 1.51 21.34
CA SER A 402 -15.98 0.60 22.12
C SER A 402 -15.01 -0.16 21.21
N ILE A 403 -14.24 0.60 20.44
CA ILE A 403 -13.21 0.16 19.50
C ILE A 403 -11.95 0.98 19.76
N ASN A 404 -10.79 0.32 19.89
CA ASN A 404 -9.56 1.03 20.25
C ASN A 404 -8.65 1.35 19.05
N ASN A 405 -8.98 0.87 17.85
CA ASN A 405 -8.18 1.07 16.64
C ASN A 405 -9.06 1.04 15.39
N TYR A 406 -8.46 0.90 14.22
CA TYR A 406 -9.16 0.85 12.93
C TYR A 406 -10.03 -0.38 12.72
N CYS A 407 -11.22 -0.18 12.10
CA CYS A 407 -11.84 -1.15 11.23
C CYS A 407 -11.33 -0.90 9.80
N GLN A 408 -10.69 -1.86 9.16
CA GLN A 408 -10.17 -1.71 7.78
C GLN A 408 -10.93 -2.55 6.77
N ALA A 409 -11.46 -3.71 7.18
CA ALA A 409 -12.26 -4.56 6.32
C ALA A 409 -13.71 -4.05 6.18
N ALA A 410 -14.34 -4.42 5.06
CA ALA A 410 -15.79 -4.25 4.93
C ALA A 410 -16.53 -5.10 5.97
N PRO A 411 -17.62 -4.59 6.60
CA PRO A 411 -18.45 -5.40 7.46
C PRO A 411 -19.28 -6.41 6.66
N VAL A 412 -19.62 -7.54 7.27
CA VAL A 412 -20.63 -8.47 6.73
C VAL A 412 -21.98 -8.16 7.38
N VAL A 413 -22.94 -7.75 6.55
CA VAL A 413 -24.32 -7.47 6.99
C VAL A 413 -25.21 -8.63 6.58
N ASN A 414 -25.58 -9.48 7.52
CA ASN A 414 -26.37 -10.69 7.27
C ASN A 414 -27.51 -10.85 8.29
N GLY A 415 -28.75 -10.91 7.81
CA GLY A 415 -29.93 -10.94 8.69
C GLY A 415 -29.99 -9.72 9.61
N ASN A 416 -29.97 -9.96 10.92
CA ASN A 416 -30.01 -8.94 11.95
C ASN A 416 -28.60 -8.55 12.46
N ASP A 417 -27.54 -9.09 11.89
CA ASP A 417 -26.18 -8.92 12.39
C ASP A 417 -25.35 -8.03 11.47
N VAL A 418 -24.48 -7.25 12.09
CA VAL A 418 -23.34 -6.57 11.46
C VAL A 418 -22.07 -7.11 12.10
N ILE A 419 -21.27 -7.86 11.33
CA ILE A 419 -20.08 -8.56 11.82
C ILE A 419 -18.85 -7.92 11.19
N PHE A 420 -17.89 -7.51 12.04
CA PHE A 420 -16.66 -6.86 11.60
C PHE A 420 -15.53 -7.06 12.61
N GLY A 421 -14.30 -7.02 12.11
CA GLY A 421 -13.08 -7.00 12.91
C GLY A 421 -12.49 -5.59 13.04
N ALA A 422 -11.65 -5.41 14.06
CA ALA A 422 -10.84 -4.21 14.23
C ALA A 422 -9.42 -4.56 14.66
N TRP A 423 -8.46 -3.63 14.46
CA TRP A 423 -7.06 -3.78 14.87
C TRP A 423 -6.84 -3.60 16.39
N ASP A 424 -7.87 -3.93 17.16
CA ASP A 424 -7.88 -3.97 18.62
C ASP A 424 -8.08 -5.39 19.18
N THR A 425 -7.75 -6.39 18.39
CA THR A 425 -7.81 -7.83 18.68
C THR A 425 -9.19 -8.48 18.65
N TYR A 426 -10.27 -7.73 18.44
CA TYR A 426 -11.63 -8.27 18.51
C TYR A 426 -12.34 -8.34 17.15
N LEU A 427 -13.07 -9.47 16.97
CA LEU A 427 -14.19 -9.61 16.04
C LEU A 427 -15.49 -9.35 16.82
N ARG A 428 -16.43 -8.60 16.24
CA ARG A 428 -17.68 -8.20 16.90
C ARG A 428 -18.90 -8.49 16.03
N SER A 429 -20.01 -8.78 16.69
CA SER A 429 -21.35 -8.76 16.10
C SER A 429 -22.19 -7.73 16.81
N LEU A 430 -22.79 -6.83 16.05
CA LEU A 430 -23.76 -5.85 16.54
C LEU A 430 -25.15 -6.16 15.99
N ASP A 431 -26.20 -5.84 16.78
CA ASP A 431 -27.56 -5.81 16.28
C ASP A 431 -27.69 -4.74 15.20
N ARG A 432 -28.08 -5.15 14.01
CA ARG A 432 -28.14 -4.30 12.82
C ARG A 432 -29.01 -3.05 12.99
N ARG A 433 -30.08 -3.14 13.78
CA ARG A 433 -31.07 -2.08 13.95
C ARG A 433 -30.68 -1.07 15.03
N THR A 434 -30.05 -1.55 16.10
CA THR A 434 -29.81 -0.76 17.31
C THR A 434 -28.34 -0.41 17.54
N GLY A 435 -27.40 -1.14 16.91
CA GLY A 435 -25.97 -1.02 17.17
C GLY A 435 -25.53 -1.67 18.49
N ALA A 436 -26.43 -2.35 19.20
CA ALA A 436 -26.09 -3.02 20.46
C ALA A 436 -25.15 -4.19 20.21
N LEU A 437 -24.11 -4.31 21.04
CA LEU A 437 -23.17 -5.44 21.02
C LEU A 437 -23.94 -6.73 21.37
N GLN A 438 -23.91 -7.71 20.47
CA GLN A 438 -24.44 -9.05 20.69
C GLN A 438 -23.39 -9.97 21.29
N TRP A 439 -22.19 -9.96 20.68
CA TRP A 439 -21.03 -10.69 21.17
C TRP A 439 -19.74 -10.07 20.61
N GLN A 440 -18.64 -10.40 21.27
CA GLN A 440 -17.29 -10.18 20.77
C GLN A 440 -16.43 -11.40 21.01
N TRP A 441 -15.51 -11.66 20.08
CA TRP A 441 -14.57 -12.75 20.14
C TRP A 441 -13.15 -12.24 19.96
N ASN A 442 -12.19 -12.86 20.67
CA ASN A 442 -10.76 -12.56 20.58
C ASN A 442 -10.00 -13.87 20.39
N ASN A 443 -8.96 -13.86 19.56
CA ASN A 443 -8.15 -15.05 19.25
C ASN A 443 -7.14 -15.44 20.35
N GLY A 444 -7.19 -14.81 21.52
CA GLY A 444 -6.26 -15.06 22.64
C GLY A 444 -4.89 -14.39 22.48
N LYS A 445 -4.72 -13.52 21.48
CA LYS A 445 -3.50 -12.73 21.29
C LYS A 445 -3.72 -11.30 21.80
N SER A 446 -2.67 -10.72 22.39
CA SER A 446 -2.70 -9.34 22.91
C SER A 446 -2.11 -8.31 21.94
N ALA A 447 -1.26 -8.75 21.00
CA ALA A 447 -0.65 -7.84 20.05
C ALA A 447 -1.62 -7.50 18.89
N ASN A 448 -1.78 -6.23 18.59
CA ASN A 448 -2.65 -5.74 17.52
C ASN A 448 -2.35 -6.37 16.15
N LEU A 449 -1.10 -6.73 15.89
CA LEU A 449 -0.67 -7.42 14.67
C LEU A 449 -1.48 -8.69 14.35
N TYR A 450 -2.03 -9.36 15.36
CA TYR A 450 -2.82 -10.58 15.18
C TYR A 450 -4.33 -10.33 15.11
N SER A 451 -4.75 -9.08 15.03
CA SER A 451 -6.16 -8.68 14.99
C SER A 451 -6.85 -9.06 13.68
N PRO A 452 -8.17 -9.28 13.70
CA PRO A 452 -8.98 -9.47 12.49
C PRO A 452 -9.31 -8.17 11.75
N GLY A 453 -8.50 -7.13 11.89
CA GLY A 453 -8.81 -5.75 11.46
C GLY A 453 -9.02 -5.58 9.96
N ASN A 454 -8.32 -6.38 9.13
CA ASN A 454 -8.45 -6.35 7.66
C ASN A 454 -9.07 -7.63 7.09
N VAL A 455 -9.77 -8.41 7.90
CA VAL A 455 -10.40 -9.66 7.48
C VAL A 455 -11.88 -9.45 7.24
N VAL A 456 -12.38 -9.82 6.06
CA VAL A 456 -13.81 -10.02 5.82
C VAL A 456 -14.16 -11.46 6.18
N PRO A 457 -14.89 -11.72 7.27
CA PRO A 457 -15.18 -13.07 7.71
C PRO A 457 -16.19 -13.76 6.77
N VAL A 458 -16.12 -15.08 6.67
CA VAL A 458 -17.16 -15.88 6.02
C VAL A 458 -18.32 -16.05 7.00
N VAL A 459 -19.52 -15.58 6.62
CA VAL A 459 -20.72 -15.61 7.47
C VAL A 459 -21.80 -16.43 6.81
N THR A 460 -22.14 -17.56 7.43
CA THR A 460 -23.25 -18.44 7.08
C THR A 460 -24.46 -18.18 7.99
N PRO A 461 -25.62 -18.84 7.78
CA PRO A 461 -26.75 -18.72 8.70
C PRO A 461 -26.42 -19.09 10.15
N GLU A 462 -25.50 -20.01 10.37
CA GLU A 462 -25.21 -20.58 11.69
C GLU A 462 -23.82 -20.20 12.22
N ARG A 463 -22.86 -19.89 11.35
CA ARG A 463 -21.44 -19.77 11.73
C ARG A 463 -20.77 -18.55 11.12
N VAL A 464 -19.69 -18.16 11.80
CA VAL A 464 -18.70 -17.24 11.28
C VAL A 464 -17.37 -17.99 11.21
N VAL A 465 -16.77 -18.06 10.02
CA VAL A 465 -15.43 -18.62 9.83
C VAL A 465 -14.44 -17.49 9.56
N ILE A 466 -13.35 -17.48 10.31
CA ILE A 466 -12.33 -16.44 10.24
C ILE A 466 -10.91 -17.02 10.29
N VAL A 467 -10.00 -16.40 9.56
CA VAL A 467 -8.55 -16.56 9.73
C VAL A 467 -7.95 -15.17 9.82
N ALA A 468 -7.40 -14.85 10.97
CA ALA A 468 -6.68 -13.61 11.22
C ALA A 468 -5.17 -13.80 10.95
N PRO A 469 -4.32 -12.75 11.07
CA PRO A 469 -2.87 -12.89 10.91
C PRO A 469 -2.18 -13.89 11.85
N ASP A 470 -2.87 -14.41 12.86
CA ASP A 470 -2.41 -15.54 13.69
C ASP A 470 -2.37 -16.88 12.93
N ARG A 471 -2.92 -16.94 11.71
CA ARG A 471 -2.96 -18.10 10.81
C ARG A 471 -3.70 -19.31 11.39
N VAL A 472 -4.70 -19.06 12.22
CA VAL A 472 -5.53 -20.10 12.82
C VAL A 472 -6.95 -19.97 12.28
N THR A 473 -7.45 -21.03 11.62
CA THR A 473 -8.83 -21.09 11.17
C THR A 473 -9.75 -21.33 12.37
N THR A 474 -10.73 -20.46 12.54
CA THR A 474 -11.65 -20.53 13.67
C THR A 474 -13.09 -20.45 13.18
N ALA A 475 -13.95 -21.34 13.66
CA ALA A 475 -15.40 -21.22 13.50
C ALA A 475 -16.04 -20.81 14.84
N ILE A 476 -16.94 -19.84 14.72
CA ILE A 476 -17.65 -19.22 15.83
C ILE A 476 -19.13 -19.42 15.60
N ASP A 477 -19.90 -19.79 16.62
CA ASP A 477 -21.36 -19.79 16.57
C ASP A 477 -21.85 -18.36 16.33
N ARG A 478 -22.59 -18.16 15.27
CA ARG A 478 -22.99 -16.82 14.83
C ARG A 478 -23.88 -16.08 15.83
N ARG A 479 -24.69 -16.79 16.62
CA ARG A 479 -25.64 -16.19 17.56
C ARG A 479 -25.00 -15.84 18.89
N SER A 480 -24.18 -16.76 19.40
CA SER A 480 -23.60 -16.62 20.74
C SER A 480 -22.18 -16.03 20.76
N GLY A 481 -21.46 -16.06 19.64
CA GLY A 481 -20.05 -15.71 19.60
C GLY A 481 -19.13 -16.77 20.23
N THR A 482 -19.67 -17.95 20.55
CA THR A 482 -18.91 -19.04 21.14
C THR A 482 -18.03 -19.71 20.07
N GLU A 483 -16.75 -19.91 20.39
CA GLU A 483 -15.82 -20.66 19.54
C GLU A 483 -16.29 -22.13 19.48
N LEU A 484 -16.53 -22.64 18.28
CA LEU A 484 -16.97 -24.00 18.03
C LEU A 484 -15.79 -24.95 17.83
N TRP A 485 -14.85 -24.52 17.01
CA TRP A 485 -13.60 -25.20 16.76
C TRP A 485 -12.54 -24.22 16.29
N ARG A 486 -11.28 -24.58 16.53
CA ARG A 486 -10.12 -23.78 16.15
C ARG A 486 -8.99 -24.69 15.73
N GLU A 487 -8.47 -24.49 14.53
CA GLU A 487 -7.45 -25.35 13.95
C GLU A 487 -6.30 -24.54 13.39
N LYS A 488 -5.10 -24.84 13.88
CA LYS A 488 -3.86 -24.37 13.28
C LYS A 488 -3.43 -25.43 12.27
N ASN A 489 -3.45 -25.07 10.99
CA ASN A 489 -3.05 -25.94 9.91
C ASN A 489 -1.79 -25.40 9.21
N ASP A 490 -1.21 -26.22 8.31
CA ASP A 490 -0.01 -25.86 7.57
C ASP A 490 -0.27 -24.84 6.45
N ASN A 491 -1.54 -24.52 6.19
CA ASN A 491 -1.90 -23.50 5.19
C ASN A 491 -1.61 -22.12 5.78
N LYS A 492 -0.78 -21.35 5.08
CA LYS A 492 -0.40 -20.00 5.49
C LYS A 492 -1.47 -18.98 5.08
N VAL A 493 -2.70 -19.15 5.53
CA VAL A 493 -3.79 -18.20 5.33
C VAL A 493 -3.65 -17.02 6.29
N ARG A 494 -3.98 -15.82 5.84
CA ARG A 494 -4.03 -14.62 6.68
C ARG A 494 -5.39 -13.92 6.61
N GLU A 495 -5.68 -13.26 5.50
CA GLU A 495 -6.79 -12.27 5.44
C GLU A 495 -7.67 -12.45 4.21
N SER A 496 -7.25 -13.29 3.27
CA SER A 496 -7.90 -13.46 1.96
C SER A 496 -8.93 -14.58 2.01
N LEU A 497 -10.16 -14.25 2.41
CA LEU A 497 -11.26 -15.20 2.51
C LEU A 497 -12.35 -14.93 1.45
N GLY A 498 -13.16 -15.95 1.19
CA GLY A 498 -14.38 -15.90 0.40
C GLY A 498 -15.33 -17.01 0.81
N CYS A 499 -16.57 -16.94 0.34
CA CYS A 499 -17.63 -17.91 0.66
C CYS A 499 -18.23 -18.46 -0.62
N SER A 500 -18.49 -19.77 -0.64
CA SER A 500 -19.29 -20.37 -1.71
C SER A 500 -20.71 -19.81 -1.72
N VAL A 501 -21.34 -19.79 -2.89
CA VAL A 501 -22.71 -19.28 -3.07
C VAL A 501 -23.70 -20.00 -2.15
N ASP A 502 -23.51 -21.29 -1.91
CA ASP A 502 -24.36 -22.10 -1.03
C ASP A 502 -24.00 -22.01 0.47
N GLY A 503 -22.93 -21.29 0.81
CA GLY A 503 -22.48 -21.09 2.18
C GLY A 503 -21.78 -22.27 2.84
N LYS A 504 -21.52 -23.37 2.11
CA LYS A 504 -20.92 -24.60 2.69
C LYS A 504 -19.41 -24.63 2.66
N VAL A 505 -18.79 -23.78 1.85
CA VAL A 505 -17.34 -23.73 1.66
C VAL A 505 -16.83 -22.34 1.99
N ALA A 506 -15.80 -22.28 2.84
CA ALA A 506 -14.98 -21.12 3.02
C ALA A 506 -13.72 -21.26 2.12
N TYR A 507 -13.52 -20.31 1.25
CA TYR A 507 -12.31 -20.22 0.43
C TYR A 507 -11.24 -19.37 1.13
N ALA A 508 -9.99 -19.75 0.96
CA ALA A 508 -8.88 -18.95 1.46
C ALA A 508 -7.71 -18.98 0.46
N LYS A 509 -7.24 -17.81 0.06
CA LYS A 509 -5.98 -17.69 -0.66
C LYS A 509 -4.83 -17.73 0.35
N THR A 510 -3.88 -18.64 0.15
CA THR A 510 -2.71 -18.76 1.03
C THR A 510 -1.57 -17.84 0.63
N MET A 511 -0.62 -17.61 1.54
CA MET A 511 0.61 -16.89 1.23
C MET A 511 1.54 -17.65 0.26
N ASP A 512 1.35 -18.97 0.10
CA ASP A 512 2.10 -19.77 -0.88
C ASP A 512 1.44 -19.77 -2.27
N GLY A 513 0.40 -18.94 -2.48
CA GLY A 513 -0.28 -18.77 -3.77
C GLY A 513 -1.24 -19.90 -4.12
N GLU A 514 -1.74 -20.64 -3.13
CA GLU A 514 -2.76 -21.68 -3.30
C GLU A 514 -4.16 -21.15 -2.93
N LEU A 515 -5.19 -21.69 -3.56
CA LEU A 515 -6.57 -21.57 -3.11
C LEU A 515 -6.94 -22.82 -2.31
N VAL A 516 -7.33 -22.65 -1.06
CA VAL A 516 -7.78 -23.72 -0.17
C VAL A 516 -9.28 -23.59 0.06
N ALA A 517 -10.02 -24.68 -0.08
CA ALA A 517 -11.42 -24.80 0.24
C ALA A 517 -11.60 -25.57 1.57
N MET A 518 -12.32 -24.97 2.49
CA MET A 518 -12.56 -25.48 3.82
C MET A 518 -14.07 -25.61 4.07
N SER A 519 -14.49 -26.68 4.77
CA SER A 519 -15.88 -26.82 5.19
C SER A 519 -16.26 -25.74 6.21
N THR A 520 -17.46 -25.16 6.08
CA THR A 520 -18.06 -24.31 7.12
C THR A 520 -18.80 -25.11 8.18
N GLY A 521 -18.69 -26.47 8.20
CA GLY A 521 -19.42 -27.40 9.04
C GLY A 521 -18.94 -27.47 10.49
N ASP A 522 -19.30 -28.57 11.18
CA ASP A 522 -19.13 -28.73 12.64
C ASP A 522 -17.68 -28.93 13.11
N ARG A 523 -16.78 -29.17 12.17
CA ARG A 523 -15.34 -29.33 12.43
C ARG A 523 -14.54 -28.80 11.25
N TYR A 524 -13.28 -28.44 11.49
CA TYR A 524 -12.34 -28.14 10.42
C TYR A 524 -12.19 -29.34 9.47
N GLN A 525 -12.31 -29.07 8.19
CA GLN A 525 -12.03 -30.04 7.12
C GLN A 525 -11.55 -29.27 5.90
N MET A 526 -10.32 -29.52 5.48
CA MET A 526 -9.85 -29.12 4.15
C MET A 526 -10.53 -30.04 3.13
N LEU A 527 -11.23 -29.48 2.17
CA LEU A 527 -11.95 -30.21 1.14
C LEU A 527 -11.06 -30.48 -0.08
N TRP A 528 -10.39 -29.43 -0.54
CA TRP A 528 -9.45 -29.47 -1.65
C TRP A 528 -8.55 -28.22 -1.64
N LYS A 529 -7.49 -28.26 -2.45
CA LYS A 529 -6.64 -27.09 -2.72
C LYS A 529 -6.13 -27.09 -4.15
N VAL A 530 -5.82 -25.91 -4.69
CA VAL A 530 -5.33 -25.67 -6.04
C VAL A 530 -4.20 -24.67 -5.99
N ASP A 531 -3.08 -24.97 -6.65
CA ASP A 531 -2.01 -24.00 -6.89
C ASP A 531 -2.47 -22.99 -7.96
N LEU A 532 -2.43 -21.69 -7.61
CA LEU A 532 -2.80 -20.58 -8.49
C LEU A 532 -1.61 -20.09 -9.34
N GLY A 533 -0.40 -20.59 -9.06
CA GLY A 533 0.82 -20.15 -9.72
C GLY A 533 1.31 -18.76 -9.29
N PHE A 534 0.83 -18.21 -8.17
CA PHE A 534 1.20 -16.87 -7.71
C PHE A 534 2.57 -16.83 -7.00
N GLY A 535 3.00 -17.98 -6.45
CA GLY A 535 4.16 -18.05 -5.56
C GLY A 535 3.87 -17.40 -4.20
N TYR A 536 4.95 -17.11 -3.45
CA TYR A 536 4.83 -16.54 -2.11
C TYR A 536 4.47 -15.05 -2.16
N GLU A 537 3.40 -14.67 -1.45
CA GLU A 537 2.92 -13.29 -1.38
C GLU A 537 2.13 -12.99 -0.09
N HIS A 538 2.05 -11.72 0.30
CA HIS A 538 1.29 -11.28 1.48
C HIS A 538 0.05 -10.46 1.14
N ALA A 539 -0.23 -10.19 -0.13
CA ALA A 539 -1.32 -9.32 -0.55
C ALA A 539 -2.71 -9.89 -0.18
N PRO A 540 -3.52 -9.20 0.62
CA PRO A 540 -4.88 -9.63 0.90
C PRO A 540 -5.78 -9.38 -0.31
N CYS A 541 -6.51 -10.41 -0.74
CA CYS A 541 -7.50 -10.30 -1.79
C CYS A 541 -8.73 -11.13 -1.43
N ILE A 542 -9.90 -10.52 -1.40
CA ILE A 542 -11.16 -11.23 -1.14
C ILE A 542 -11.43 -12.17 -2.31
N VAL A 543 -11.68 -13.45 -2.01
CA VAL A 543 -12.01 -14.47 -3.01
C VAL A 543 -13.49 -14.36 -3.36
N LEU A 544 -13.83 -14.27 -4.64
CA LEU A 544 -15.21 -14.18 -5.13
C LEU A 544 -15.60 -15.47 -5.85
N GLU A 545 -16.71 -16.10 -5.46
CA GLU A 545 -17.36 -17.12 -6.28
C GLU A 545 -18.59 -16.53 -6.99
N TYR A 546 -18.66 -16.72 -8.29
CA TYR A 546 -19.80 -16.37 -9.10
C TYR A 546 -19.93 -17.28 -10.32
N ASN A 547 -21.15 -17.75 -10.60
CA ASN A 547 -21.52 -18.56 -11.77
C ASN A 547 -20.63 -19.80 -11.99
N GLY A 548 -20.24 -20.49 -10.89
CA GLY A 548 -19.41 -21.68 -10.94
C GLY A 548 -17.89 -21.41 -11.09
N HIS A 549 -17.49 -20.17 -11.02
CA HIS A 549 -16.08 -19.74 -11.11
C HIS A 549 -15.64 -19.05 -9.81
N ILE A 550 -14.41 -19.28 -9.40
CA ILE A 550 -13.80 -18.68 -8.20
C ILE A 550 -12.64 -17.80 -8.66
N TYR A 551 -12.71 -16.52 -8.32
CA TYR A 551 -11.76 -15.48 -8.75
C TYR A 551 -10.78 -15.17 -7.62
N CYS A 552 -9.50 -15.22 -7.93
CA CYS A 552 -8.40 -14.88 -7.03
C CYS A 552 -7.46 -13.87 -7.69
N GLY A 553 -7.03 -12.86 -6.94
CA GLY A 553 -6.06 -11.87 -7.39
C GLY A 553 -4.75 -11.99 -6.62
N SER A 554 -3.64 -11.64 -7.28
CA SER A 554 -2.30 -11.62 -6.68
C SER A 554 -1.78 -10.19 -6.46
N ARG A 555 -0.66 -10.08 -5.74
CA ARG A 555 0.07 -8.82 -5.57
C ARG A 555 0.67 -8.27 -6.87
N ARG A 556 0.92 -9.13 -7.85
CA ARG A 556 1.57 -8.77 -9.12
C ARG A 556 0.59 -8.74 -10.29
N GLY A 557 -0.67 -8.44 -10.02
CA GLY A 557 -1.68 -8.24 -11.05
C GLY A 557 -2.11 -9.51 -11.80
N MET A 558 -1.85 -10.69 -11.22
CA MET A 558 -2.38 -11.94 -11.79
C MET A 558 -3.81 -12.17 -11.33
N LEU A 559 -4.66 -12.53 -12.27
CA LEU A 559 -5.95 -13.15 -12.07
C LEU A 559 -5.80 -14.66 -12.22
N ALA A 560 -6.33 -15.42 -11.28
CA ALA A 560 -6.54 -16.87 -11.43
C ALA A 560 -8.04 -17.17 -11.27
N VAL A 561 -8.57 -18.02 -12.14
CA VAL A 561 -9.95 -18.50 -12.11
C VAL A 561 -9.98 -20.00 -11.95
N VAL A 562 -10.65 -20.46 -10.90
CA VAL A 562 -10.81 -21.87 -10.55
C VAL A 562 -12.26 -22.28 -10.75
N ASN A 563 -12.50 -23.43 -11.36
CA ASN A 563 -13.85 -23.99 -11.51
C ASN A 563 -14.35 -24.57 -10.18
N ALA A 564 -15.48 -24.06 -9.70
CA ALA A 564 -16.05 -24.45 -8.41
C ALA A 564 -16.55 -25.92 -8.39
N GLY A 565 -16.90 -26.48 -9.54
CA GLY A 565 -17.40 -27.86 -9.65
C GLY A 565 -16.31 -28.90 -9.84
N SER A 566 -15.33 -28.63 -10.72
CA SER A 566 -14.21 -29.55 -10.99
C SER A 566 -13.03 -29.36 -10.04
N HIS A 567 -12.95 -28.24 -9.35
CA HIS A 567 -11.86 -27.85 -8.46
C HIS A 567 -10.51 -27.74 -9.19
N GLN A 568 -10.53 -27.35 -10.48
CA GLN A 568 -9.33 -27.20 -11.30
C GLN A 568 -9.12 -25.71 -11.64
N LEU A 569 -7.85 -25.32 -11.75
CA LEU A 569 -7.48 -24.02 -12.34
C LEU A 569 -7.93 -24.00 -13.81
N GLU A 570 -8.82 -23.08 -14.17
CA GLU A 570 -9.29 -22.94 -15.54
C GLU A 570 -8.33 -22.13 -16.39
N PHE A 571 -7.91 -21.00 -15.87
CA PHE A 571 -6.91 -20.15 -16.51
C PHE A 571 -6.31 -19.15 -15.54
N THR A 572 -5.20 -18.56 -15.95
CA THR A 572 -4.61 -17.37 -15.36
C THR A 572 -4.51 -16.26 -16.40
N TYR A 573 -4.49 -15.02 -15.97
CA TYR A 573 -4.35 -13.87 -16.86
C TYR A 573 -3.64 -12.71 -16.13
N ARG A 574 -2.71 -12.04 -16.82
CA ARG A 574 -2.02 -10.88 -16.28
C ARG A 574 -2.83 -9.62 -16.57
N LEU A 575 -3.40 -9.03 -15.53
CA LEU A 575 -4.11 -7.75 -15.59
C LEU A 575 -3.15 -6.56 -15.54
N GLY A 576 -2.05 -6.70 -14.80
CA GLY A 576 -1.08 -5.64 -14.57
C GLY A 576 0.15 -6.11 -13.80
N THR A 577 0.80 -5.19 -13.11
CA THR A 577 2.05 -5.44 -12.36
C THR A 577 1.93 -5.22 -10.86
N SER A 578 0.77 -4.76 -10.38
CA SER A 578 0.52 -4.43 -8.97
C SER A 578 -0.65 -5.21 -8.38
N GLU A 579 -0.84 -5.10 -7.08
CA GLU A 579 -1.87 -5.80 -6.32
C GLU A 579 -3.29 -5.58 -6.86
N VAL A 580 -4.06 -6.67 -6.94
CA VAL A 580 -5.50 -6.67 -7.22
C VAL A 580 -6.26 -6.37 -5.92
N ASN A 581 -6.91 -5.21 -5.82
CA ASN A 581 -7.66 -4.80 -4.62
C ASN A 581 -8.86 -5.70 -4.28
N GLY A 582 -9.39 -6.41 -5.26
CA GLY A 582 -10.52 -7.32 -5.14
C GLY A 582 -11.50 -7.21 -6.30
N PHE A 583 -12.53 -8.01 -6.22
CA PHE A 583 -13.53 -8.17 -7.27
C PHE A 583 -14.88 -7.61 -6.84
N GLU A 584 -15.61 -7.03 -7.78
CA GLU A 584 -16.98 -6.54 -7.58
C GLU A 584 -17.88 -7.04 -8.70
N LEU A 585 -18.96 -7.72 -8.32
CA LEU A 585 -19.97 -8.22 -9.25
C LEU A 585 -20.96 -7.10 -9.61
N ASP A 586 -21.22 -6.93 -10.90
CA ASP A 586 -22.38 -6.19 -11.39
C ASP A 586 -23.59 -7.14 -11.50
N PRO A 587 -24.56 -7.07 -10.59
CA PRO A 587 -25.66 -8.02 -10.60
C PRO A 587 -26.62 -7.85 -11.78
N ALA A 588 -26.55 -6.71 -12.49
CA ALA A 588 -27.39 -6.42 -13.64
C ALA A 588 -26.87 -7.07 -14.93
N SER A 589 -25.56 -7.12 -15.12
CA SER A 589 -24.94 -7.70 -16.33
C SER A 589 -24.28 -9.05 -16.08
N GLY A 590 -23.92 -9.36 -14.84
CA GLY A 590 -23.06 -10.50 -14.49
C GLY A 590 -21.58 -10.25 -14.75
N ASP A 591 -21.18 -9.05 -15.17
CA ASP A 591 -19.78 -8.67 -15.34
C ASP A 591 -19.10 -8.55 -13.97
N ILE A 592 -17.81 -8.86 -13.93
CA ILE A 592 -16.98 -8.70 -12.74
C ILE A 592 -15.96 -7.59 -13.02
N TYR A 593 -15.88 -6.66 -12.12
CA TYR A 593 -14.89 -5.58 -12.16
C TYR A 593 -13.82 -5.80 -11.09
N CYS A 594 -12.57 -5.52 -11.43
CA CYS A 594 -11.48 -5.49 -10.46
C CYS A 594 -10.58 -4.27 -10.71
N SER A 595 -10.12 -3.65 -9.62
CA SER A 595 -9.16 -2.56 -9.64
C SER A 595 -7.78 -3.06 -9.20
N LEU A 596 -6.74 -2.48 -9.82
CA LEU A 596 -5.35 -2.70 -9.46
C LEU A 596 -4.75 -1.40 -8.91
N ILE A 597 -3.82 -1.55 -7.98
CA ILE A 597 -3.17 -0.39 -7.34
C ILE A 597 -2.43 0.50 -8.34
N GLU A 598 -1.93 -0.02 -9.44
CA GLU A 598 -1.30 0.75 -10.53
C GLU A 598 -2.25 1.73 -11.27
N GLY A 599 -3.50 1.85 -10.82
CA GLY A 599 -4.46 2.81 -11.41
C GLY A 599 -5.32 2.24 -12.53
N THR A 600 -5.42 0.92 -12.67
CA THR A 600 -6.25 0.30 -13.71
C THR A 600 -7.51 -0.36 -13.15
N ILE A 601 -8.59 -0.39 -13.96
CA ILE A 601 -9.79 -1.17 -13.68
C ILE A 601 -10.09 -2.04 -14.89
N TRP A 602 -10.33 -3.32 -14.63
CA TRP A 602 -10.59 -4.34 -15.62
C TRP A 602 -12.01 -4.88 -15.49
N ARG A 603 -12.57 -5.30 -16.61
CA ARG A 603 -13.85 -5.99 -16.71
C ARG A 603 -13.63 -7.42 -17.19
N ILE A 604 -14.28 -8.37 -16.56
CA ILE A 604 -14.36 -9.79 -16.93
C ILE A 604 -15.81 -10.08 -17.25
N SER A 605 -16.11 -10.46 -18.50
CA SER A 605 -17.47 -10.71 -19.01
C SER A 605 -17.58 -12.10 -19.60
N TYR A 606 -18.71 -12.74 -19.42
CA TYR A 606 -19.08 -14.02 -20.04
C TYR A 606 -20.06 -13.76 -21.17
N ARG A 607 -19.79 -14.31 -22.37
CA ARG A 607 -20.62 -14.18 -23.58
C ARG A 607 -21.31 -15.47 -23.96
#